data_849a00edd2ea97a9f7c2951b3348f178
#
_entry.id   849a00edd2ea97a9f7c2951b3348f178
#
_cell.length_a   1.000
_cell.length_b   1.000
_cell.length_c   1.000
_cell.angle_alpha   90.00
_cell.angle_beta   90.00
_cell.angle_gamma   90.00
#
_symmetry.space_group_name_H-M   'P 1'
#
loop_
_entity.id
_entity.type
_entity.pdbx_description
1 polymer ?
#
loop_
_entity_poly.entity_id
_entity_poly.type
_entity_poly.pdbx_seq_one_letter_code
_entity_poly.pdbx_strand_id
1 'polypeptide(L)'
;MKKIFFLLLLSFSALSFSVLSYSLELEIVPTAAEVLETEAAGLVARVDFEQADQLLGALERAEAYYQQEGLNLSHPPVAFVIFGPPVSIFFKENYQKNQKVVDLAAKLTALKVIDVKVCQFSYIKAGLDGENLLPFVSTVPFGPDELTRLIEDEEYSYF
;
A
#
# COMPACT_ATOMS: atom_id res chain seq x y z
N MET A 1 -33.15 36.54 -92.16
CA MET A 1 -33.74 35.36 -91.46
C MET A 1 -33.10 35.26 -90.11
N LYS A 2 -33.71 35.75 -89.13
CA LYS A 2 -34.18 35.18 -87.83
C LYS A 2 -33.22 34.26 -87.16
N LYS A 3 -32.74 34.69 -85.97
CA LYS A 3 -32.98 33.95 -84.73
C LYS A 3 -32.57 34.76 -83.53
N ILE A 4 -33.51 35.03 -82.69
CA ILE A 4 -33.51 35.62 -81.40
C ILE A 4 -32.80 34.65 -80.42
N PHE A 5 -31.80 35.12 -79.69
CA PHE A 5 -31.28 34.34 -78.61
C PHE A 5 -31.56 35.09 -77.32
N PHE A 6 -32.41 34.45 -76.53
CA PHE A 6 -32.89 34.92 -75.24
C PHE A 6 -31.86 34.59 -74.16
N LEU A 7 -31.31 35.64 -73.58
CA LEU A 7 -30.35 35.49 -72.52
C LEU A 7 -31.05 35.47 -71.16
N LEU A 8 -31.13 34.29 -70.57
CA LEU A 8 -31.71 34.09 -69.25
C LEU A 8 -30.59 34.29 -68.22
N LEU A 9 -30.64 35.38 -67.44
CA LEU A 9 -29.82 35.66 -66.30
C LEU A 9 -30.33 34.87 -65.08
N LEU A 10 -29.65 33.80 -64.75
CA LEU A 10 -29.87 33.09 -63.52
C LEU A 10 -29.03 33.77 -62.45
N SER A 11 -29.71 34.49 -61.57
CA SER A 11 -29.12 35.01 -60.30
C SER A 11 -28.90 33.86 -59.32
N PHE A 12 -27.64 33.48 -59.12
CA PHE A 12 -27.24 32.53 -58.10
C PHE A 12 -27.10 33.26 -56.77
N SER A 13 -28.10 33.11 -55.93
CA SER A 13 -28.11 33.61 -54.56
C SER A 13 -27.24 32.68 -53.72
N ALA A 14 -26.07 33.19 -53.34
CA ALA A 14 -25.18 32.51 -52.42
C ALA A 14 -25.76 32.53 -50.99
N LEU A 15 -26.37 31.45 -50.56
CA LEU A 15 -26.67 31.22 -49.15
C LEU A 15 -25.34 30.95 -48.42
N SER A 16 -24.89 31.92 -47.63
CA SER A 16 -23.80 31.73 -46.68
C SER A 16 -24.27 30.80 -45.58
N PHE A 17 -23.86 29.55 -45.65
CA PHE A 17 -24.06 28.60 -44.57
C PHE A 17 -22.96 28.87 -43.52
N SER A 18 -23.33 29.58 -42.45
CA SER A 18 -22.48 29.73 -41.26
C SER A 18 -22.40 28.38 -40.58
N VAL A 19 -21.31 27.66 -40.80
CA VAL A 19 -21.01 26.45 -40.02
C VAL A 19 -20.60 26.91 -38.64
N LEU A 20 -21.53 26.84 -37.69
CA LEU A 20 -21.27 27.02 -36.29
C LEU A 20 -20.40 25.80 -35.84
N SER A 21 -19.09 26.00 -35.81
CA SER A 21 -18.19 25.01 -35.25
C SER A 21 -18.45 24.92 -33.74
N TYR A 22 -19.29 23.98 -33.35
CA TYR A 22 -19.31 23.53 -31.98
C TYR A 22 -18.02 22.77 -31.75
N SER A 23 -17.07 23.43 -31.13
CA SER A 23 -15.98 22.73 -30.46
C SER A 23 -16.61 21.89 -29.34
N LEU A 24 -16.82 20.61 -29.61
CA LEU A 24 -17.01 19.64 -28.54
C LEU A 24 -15.69 19.62 -27.80
N GLU A 25 -15.62 20.41 -26.74
CA GLU A 25 -14.64 20.23 -25.68
C GLU A 25 -14.97 18.87 -25.08
N LEU A 26 -14.26 17.82 -25.55
CA LEU A 26 -14.26 16.54 -24.88
C LEU A 26 -13.67 16.82 -23.50
N GLU A 27 -14.54 17.00 -22.53
CA GLU A 27 -14.20 16.85 -21.13
C GLU A 27 -13.69 15.41 -21.00
N ILE A 28 -12.37 15.26 -20.96
CA ILE A 28 -11.72 13.97 -20.72
C ILE A 28 -12.10 13.64 -19.28
N VAL A 29 -13.23 12.94 -19.12
CA VAL A 29 -13.52 12.22 -17.89
C VAL A 29 -12.40 11.20 -17.77
N PRO A 30 -11.52 11.28 -16.77
CA PRO A 30 -10.49 10.27 -16.62
C PRO A 30 -11.17 8.91 -16.53
N THR A 31 -10.87 8.07 -17.52
CA THR A 31 -11.33 6.69 -17.52
C THR A 31 -10.81 6.05 -16.22
N ALA A 32 -11.62 5.24 -15.55
CA ALA A 32 -11.26 4.55 -14.31
C ALA A 32 -9.96 3.71 -14.39
N ALA A 33 -9.37 3.58 -15.56
CA ALA A 33 -8.06 2.97 -15.81
C ALA A 33 -6.87 3.95 -15.66
N GLU A 34 -7.12 5.24 -15.39
CA GLU A 34 -6.09 6.27 -15.25
C GLU A 34 -6.04 6.82 -13.81
N VAL A 35 -6.70 6.13 -12.88
CA VAL A 35 -6.27 6.14 -11.50
C VAL A 35 -4.97 5.35 -11.52
N LEU A 36 -3.85 6.06 -11.70
CA LEU A 36 -2.53 5.55 -11.36
C LEU A 36 -2.69 4.99 -9.94
N GLU A 37 -2.79 3.66 -9.81
CA GLU A 37 -2.51 3.01 -8.55
C GLU A 37 -1.08 3.43 -8.24
N THR A 38 -0.94 4.44 -7.40
CA THR A 38 0.36 4.83 -6.86
C THR A 38 0.79 3.61 -6.08
N GLU A 39 1.73 2.85 -6.65
CA GLU A 39 2.27 1.66 -6.00
C GLU A 39 2.77 2.11 -4.63
N ALA A 40 2.25 1.50 -3.57
CA ALA A 40 2.60 1.90 -2.22
C ALA A 40 4.11 1.78 -2.03
N ALA A 41 4.72 2.75 -1.35
CA ALA A 41 6.16 2.75 -1.10
C ALA A 41 6.60 1.56 -0.24
N GLY A 42 5.67 0.95 0.51
CA GLY A 42 5.88 -0.24 1.30
C GLY A 42 4.58 -0.78 1.89
N LEU A 43 4.69 -1.87 2.62
CA LEU A 43 3.56 -2.53 3.27
C LEU A 43 3.74 -2.55 4.79
N VAL A 44 2.64 -2.32 5.53
CA VAL A 44 2.64 -2.36 6.99
C VAL A 44 1.55 -3.28 7.54
N ALA A 45 1.92 -4.14 8.48
CA ALA A 45 1.00 -4.97 9.24
C ALA A 45 0.86 -4.40 10.65
N ARG A 46 -0.37 -4.03 11.03
CA ARG A 46 -0.73 -3.66 12.40
C ARG A 46 -0.98 -4.92 13.22
N VAL A 47 -0.29 -5.05 14.35
CA VAL A 47 -0.40 -6.20 15.25
C VAL A 47 -0.68 -5.72 16.68
N ASP A 48 -1.97 -5.75 17.07
CA ASP A 48 -2.45 -5.34 18.40
C ASP A 48 -3.45 -6.32 19.04
N PHE A 49 -3.60 -7.49 18.45
CA PHE A 49 -4.51 -8.55 18.91
C PHE A 49 -3.89 -9.42 20.00
N GLU A 50 -4.72 -10.06 20.82
CA GLU A 50 -4.26 -10.80 22.01
C GLU A 50 -3.78 -12.23 21.71
N GLN A 51 -4.11 -12.79 20.56
CA GLN A 51 -3.90 -14.21 20.27
C GLN A 51 -2.69 -14.42 19.36
N ALA A 52 -1.78 -15.29 19.78
CA ALA A 52 -0.55 -15.60 19.04
C ALA A 52 -0.81 -16.28 17.68
N ASP A 53 -1.90 -17.02 17.52
CA ASP A 53 -2.30 -17.66 16.27
C ASP A 53 -2.72 -16.66 15.19
N GLN A 54 -3.27 -15.50 15.57
CA GLN A 54 -3.54 -14.41 14.62
C GLN A 54 -2.24 -13.85 14.04
N LEU A 55 -1.22 -13.68 14.88
CA LEU A 55 0.12 -13.26 14.40
C LEU A 55 0.74 -14.34 13.51
N LEU A 56 0.61 -15.61 13.88
CA LEU A 56 1.08 -16.71 13.04
C LEU A 56 0.45 -16.64 11.64
N GLY A 57 -0.88 -16.48 11.57
CA GLY A 57 -1.58 -16.34 10.28
C GLY A 57 -1.11 -15.14 9.45
N ALA A 58 -0.78 -14.01 10.10
CA ALA A 58 -0.21 -12.85 9.40
C ALA A 58 1.20 -13.14 8.85
N LEU A 59 2.04 -13.83 9.62
CA LEU A 59 3.37 -14.26 9.19
C LEU A 59 3.32 -15.28 8.05
N GLU A 60 2.39 -16.24 8.12
CA GLU A 60 2.17 -17.22 7.04
C GLU A 60 1.72 -16.55 5.74
N ARG A 61 0.89 -15.49 5.81
CA ARG A 61 0.56 -14.68 4.62
C ARG A 61 1.78 -13.94 4.06
N ALA A 62 2.63 -13.37 4.92
CA ALA A 62 3.85 -12.71 4.48
C ALA A 62 4.83 -13.72 3.82
N GLU A 63 4.93 -14.94 4.34
CA GLU A 63 5.71 -16.01 3.72
C GLU A 63 5.14 -16.39 2.34
N ALA A 64 3.82 -16.54 2.22
CA ALA A 64 3.16 -16.87 0.96
C ALA A 64 3.32 -15.75 -0.08
N TYR A 65 3.18 -14.49 0.33
CA TYR A 65 3.44 -13.33 -0.52
C TYR A 65 4.87 -13.35 -1.07
N TYR A 66 5.86 -13.57 -0.21
CA TYR A 66 7.25 -13.70 -0.62
C TYR A 66 7.50 -14.86 -1.60
N GLN A 67 6.82 -15.99 -1.41
CA GLN A 67 6.95 -17.15 -2.30
C GLN A 67 6.36 -16.90 -3.69
N GLN A 68 5.33 -16.07 -3.79
CA GLN A 68 4.67 -15.72 -5.06
C GLN A 68 5.41 -14.63 -5.82
N GLU A 69 5.76 -13.54 -5.15
CA GLU A 69 6.37 -12.37 -5.76
C GLU A 69 7.90 -12.48 -5.86
N GLY A 70 8.50 -13.39 -5.10
CA GLY A 70 9.95 -13.48 -4.94
C GLY A 70 10.51 -12.39 -4.03
N LEU A 71 11.84 -12.38 -3.86
CA LEU A 71 12.51 -11.31 -3.12
C LEU A 71 12.71 -10.11 -4.04
N ASN A 72 11.80 -9.17 -4.00
CA ASN A 72 11.97 -7.88 -4.67
C ASN A 72 12.75 -6.92 -3.75
N LEU A 73 14.06 -6.82 -3.96
CA LEU A 73 14.93 -5.94 -3.17
C LEU A 73 14.65 -4.43 -3.39
N SER A 74 13.79 -4.10 -4.35
CA SER A 74 13.37 -2.72 -4.60
C SER A 74 12.28 -2.26 -3.63
N HIS A 75 11.58 -3.20 -2.98
CA HIS A 75 10.58 -2.90 -1.96
C HIS A 75 11.14 -3.14 -0.55
N PRO A 76 10.81 -2.27 0.41
CA PRO A 76 11.17 -2.51 1.80
C PRO A 76 10.47 -3.77 2.34
N PRO A 77 11.04 -4.42 3.37
CA PRO A 77 10.35 -5.48 4.09
C PRO A 77 8.99 -5.01 4.62
N VAL A 78 8.01 -5.92 4.70
CA VAL A 78 6.71 -5.59 5.33
C VAL A 78 6.94 -5.23 6.80
N ALA A 79 6.58 -4.02 7.21
CA ALA A 79 6.76 -3.55 8.57
C ALA A 79 5.68 -4.13 9.49
N PHE A 80 6.05 -5.03 10.40
CA PHE A 80 5.16 -5.57 11.43
C PHE A 80 5.25 -4.71 12.69
N VAL A 81 4.31 -3.77 12.85
CA VAL A 81 4.26 -2.89 14.03
C VAL A 81 3.42 -3.52 15.13
N ILE A 82 4.08 -3.96 16.20
CA ILE A 82 3.51 -4.77 17.27
C ILE A 82 3.38 -3.94 18.54
N PHE A 83 2.17 -3.82 19.06
CA PHE A 83 1.89 -3.09 20.30
C PHE A 83 0.75 -3.74 21.09
N GLY A 84 0.58 -3.32 22.37
CA GLY A 84 -0.38 -3.99 23.26
C GLY A 84 0.12 -5.38 23.72
N PRO A 85 -0.81 -6.32 23.97
CA PRO A 85 -0.48 -7.64 24.54
C PRO A 85 0.53 -8.49 23.76
N PRO A 86 0.50 -8.51 22.38
CA PRO A 86 1.39 -9.39 21.62
C PRO A 86 2.87 -9.04 21.71
N VAL A 87 3.25 -7.88 22.26
CA VAL A 87 4.67 -7.53 22.45
C VAL A 87 5.41 -8.60 23.26
N SER A 88 4.73 -9.24 24.24
CA SER A 88 5.31 -10.26 25.10
C SER A 88 5.79 -11.51 24.36
N ILE A 89 5.28 -11.79 23.17
CA ILE A 89 5.66 -12.93 22.33
C ILE A 89 7.15 -12.89 21.99
N PHE A 90 7.70 -11.69 21.84
CA PHE A 90 9.09 -11.46 21.38
C PHE A 90 10.12 -11.33 22.51
N PHE A 91 9.78 -11.81 23.68
CA PHE A 91 10.69 -11.84 24.84
C PHE A 91 11.22 -13.26 25.08
N LYS A 92 12.50 -13.36 25.47
CA LYS A 92 13.21 -14.65 25.67
C LYS A 92 12.48 -15.59 26.60
N GLU A 93 11.89 -15.07 27.69
CA GLU A 93 11.14 -15.85 28.66
C GLU A 93 9.84 -16.49 28.09
N ASN A 94 9.30 -15.92 27.02
CA ASN A 94 8.07 -16.39 26.38
C ASN A 94 8.34 -17.23 25.12
N TYR A 95 9.60 -17.42 24.73
CA TYR A 95 9.98 -18.14 23.51
C TYR A 95 9.39 -19.52 23.42
N GLN A 96 9.56 -20.35 24.47
CA GLN A 96 9.11 -21.75 24.45
C GLN A 96 7.59 -21.87 24.19
N LYS A 97 6.80 -20.97 24.75
CA LYS A 97 5.34 -20.92 24.56
C LYS A 97 4.95 -20.51 23.14
N ASN A 98 5.75 -19.64 22.50
CA ASN A 98 5.46 -19.02 21.23
C ASN A 98 6.45 -19.43 20.12
N GLN A 99 7.16 -20.53 20.30
CA GLN A 99 8.26 -20.95 19.44
C GLN A 99 7.91 -20.91 17.96
N LYS A 100 6.77 -21.47 17.56
CA LYS A 100 6.34 -21.53 16.16
C LYS A 100 6.23 -20.13 15.53
N VAL A 101 5.65 -19.18 16.25
CA VAL A 101 5.50 -17.77 15.80
C VAL A 101 6.86 -17.09 15.71
N VAL A 102 7.67 -17.24 16.77
CA VAL A 102 8.99 -16.59 16.88
C VAL A 102 9.96 -17.13 15.82
N ASP A 103 10.00 -18.45 15.62
CA ASP A 103 10.88 -19.06 14.61
C ASP A 103 10.53 -18.62 13.20
N LEU A 104 9.22 -18.52 12.88
CA LEU A 104 8.78 -18.03 11.58
C LEU A 104 9.11 -16.53 11.41
N ALA A 105 8.85 -15.71 12.43
CA ALA A 105 9.20 -14.29 12.38
C ALA A 105 10.70 -14.08 12.20
N ALA A 106 11.53 -14.81 12.95
CA ALA A 106 13.00 -14.75 12.84
C ALA A 106 13.49 -15.15 11.45
N LYS A 107 12.92 -16.23 10.88
CA LYS A 107 13.19 -16.67 9.50
C LYS A 107 12.88 -15.57 8.48
N LEU A 108 11.67 -15.01 8.55
CA LEU A 108 11.24 -13.99 7.59
C LEU A 108 12.02 -12.69 7.74
N THR A 109 12.39 -12.30 8.96
CA THR A 109 13.27 -11.15 9.20
C THR A 109 14.68 -11.38 8.64
N ALA A 110 15.25 -12.56 8.85
CA ALA A 110 16.55 -12.91 8.28
C ALA A 110 16.57 -12.89 6.75
N LEU A 111 15.44 -13.26 6.12
CA LEU A 111 15.23 -13.19 4.67
C LEU A 111 14.87 -11.79 4.17
N LYS A 112 14.74 -10.79 5.05
CA LYS A 112 14.28 -9.42 4.72
C LYS A 112 12.88 -9.37 4.09
N VAL A 113 12.04 -10.33 4.41
CA VAL A 113 10.61 -10.34 4.03
C VAL A 113 9.81 -9.43 4.94
N ILE A 114 10.12 -9.43 6.24
CA ILE A 114 9.48 -8.57 7.24
C ILE A 114 10.52 -7.82 8.06
N ASP A 115 10.08 -6.71 8.68
CA ASP A 115 10.77 -5.99 9.75
C ASP A 115 9.86 -5.94 10.98
N VAL A 116 10.30 -6.54 12.08
CA VAL A 116 9.52 -6.63 13.33
C VAL A 116 9.86 -5.45 14.22
N LYS A 117 8.88 -4.57 14.46
CA LYS A 117 8.98 -3.36 15.28
C LYS A 117 8.08 -3.49 16.51
N VAL A 118 8.67 -3.58 17.70
CA VAL A 118 7.95 -3.72 18.97
C VAL A 118 7.85 -2.38 19.69
N CYS A 119 6.63 -2.04 20.13
CA CYS A 119 6.34 -0.81 20.87
C CYS A 119 6.95 -0.81 22.26
N GLN A 120 7.86 0.14 22.55
CA GLN A 120 8.50 0.29 23.85
C GLN A 120 7.50 0.61 24.95
N PHE A 121 6.58 1.55 24.70
CA PHE A 121 5.53 1.88 25.64
C PHE A 121 4.73 0.65 26.09
N SER A 122 4.40 -0.24 25.15
CA SER A 122 3.61 -1.44 25.46
C SER A 122 4.35 -2.43 26.33
N TYR A 123 5.61 -2.74 26.03
CA TYR A 123 6.34 -3.69 26.84
C TYR A 123 6.76 -3.13 28.22
N ILE A 124 7.09 -1.82 28.31
CA ILE A 124 7.34 -1.16 29.59
C ILE A 124 6.08 -1.19 30.47
N LYS A 125 4.91 -0.87 29.89
CA LYS A 125 3.62 -0.96 30.58
C LYS A 125 3.31 -2.38 31.07
N ALA A 126 3.75 -3.40 30.33
CA ALA A 126 3.62 -4.79 30.71
C ALA A 126 4.65 -5.25 31.75
N GLY A 127 5.57 -4.39 32.18
CA GLY A 127 6.63 -4.71 33.14
C GLY A 127 7.75 -5.58 32.58
N LEU A 128 7.92 -5.59 31.24
CA LEU A 128 8.95 -6.37 30.57
C LEU A 128 10.24 -5.55 30.39
N ASP A 129 11.37 -6.21 30.51
CA ASP A 129 12.69 -5.60 30.35
C ASP A 129 13.17 -5.72 28.90
N GLY A 130 13.39 -4.60 28.24
CA GLY A 130 13.86 -4.54 26.84
C GLY A 130 15.17 -5.30 26.56
N GLU A 131 16.02 -5.55 27.58
CA GLU A 131 17.24 -6.38 27.45
C GLU A 131 16.90 -7.85 27.13
N ASN A 132 15.69 -8.28 27.44
CA ASN A 132 15.19 -9.62 27.16
C ASN A 132 14.48 -9.75 25.81
N LEU A 133 14.40 -8.71 24.99
CA LEU A 133 13.92 -8.81 23.63
C LEU A 133 14.77 -9.77 22.78
N LEU A 134 14.13 -10.45 21.86
CA LEU A 134 14.82 -11.30 20.89
C LEU A 134 15.66 -10.44 19.93
N PRO A 135 16.85 -10.89 19.52
CA PRO A 135 17.85 -10.04 18.86
C PRO A 135 17.49 -9.60 17.43
N PHE A 136 16.51 -10.23 16.81
CA PHE A 136 16.05 -9.87 15.46
C PHE A 136 14.95 -8.80 15.45
N VAL A 137 14.49 -8.38 16.63
CA VAL A 137 13.39 -7.42 16.80
C VAL A 137 13.96 -6.02 16.98
N SER A 138 13.41 -5.07 16.23
CA SER A 138 13.65 -3.64 16.45
C SER A 138 12.59 -3.04 17.39
N THR A 139 12.84 -1.84 17.91
CA THR A 139 11.91 -1.17 18.80
C THR A 139 11.54 0.21 18.29
N VAL A 140 10.28 0.61 18.55
CA VAL A 140 9.78 1.96 18.31
C VAL A 140 9.21 2.53 19.60
N PRO A 141 9.33 3.84 19.86
CA PRO A 141 8.85 4.45 21.11
C PRO A 141 7.37 4.19 21.35
N PHE A 142 6.53 4.42 20.34
CA PHE A 142 5.08 4.22 20.40
C PHE A 142 4.54 3.66 19.06
N GLY A 143 3.94 2.47 19.11
CA GLY A 143 3.50 1.76 17.90
C GLY A 143 2.47 2.50 17.04
N PRO A 144 1.41 3.12 17.62
CA PRO A 144 0.45 3.90 16.85
C PRO A 144 1.08 5.06 16.07
N ASP A 145 2.05 5.78 16.66
CA ASP A 145 2.74 6.87 15.97
C ASP A 145 3.62 6.35 14.82
N GLU A 146 4.25 5.19 15.00
CA GLU A 146 5.00 4.54 13.92
C GLU A 146 4.08 4.12 12.76
N LEU A 147 2.87 3.63 13.04
CA LEU A 147 1.89 3.35 11.99
C LEU A 147 1.50 4.61 11.22
N THR A 148 1.19 5.69 11.95
CA THR A 148 0.86 6.98 11.33
C THR A 148 2.01 7.46 10.45
N ARG A 149 3.24 7.41 10.95
CA ARG A 149 4.43 7.82 10.21
C ARG A 149 4.63 7.00 8.93
N LEU A 150 4.50 5.68 9.00
CA LEU A 150 4.65 4.82 7.83
C LEU A 150 3.57 5.08 6.77
N ILE A 151 2.32 5.28 7.20
CA ILE A 151 1.17 5.45 6.29
C ILE A 151 1.12 6.87 5.72
N GLU A 152 1.27 7.91 6.56
CA GLU A 152 1.05 9.30 6.17
C GLU A 152 2.32 9.96 5.60
N ASP A 153 3.50 9.63 6.15
CA ASP A 153 4.76 10.26 5.74
C ASP A 153 5.53 9.43 4.71
N GLU A 154 5.44 8.10 4.78
CA GLU A 154 6.17 7.18 3.90
C GLU A 154 5.29 6.45 2.88
N GLU A 155 4.00 6.79 2.80
CA GLU A 155 3.04 6.28 1.80
C GLU A 155 2.89 4.74 1.80
N TYR A 156 3.02 4.09 2.97
CA TYR A 156 2.81 2.66 3.13
C TYR A 156 1.31 2.32 3.08
N SER A 157 1.00 1.17 2.51
CA SER A 157 -0.35 0.59 2.55
C SER A 157 -0.43 -0.57 3.53
N TYR A 158 -1.64 -0.87 4.02
CA TYR A 158 -1.85 -2.05 4.84
C TYR A 158 -1.63 -3.33 4.06
N PHE A 159 -0.91 -4.26 4.72
CA PHE A 159 -0.60 -5.60 4.23
C PHE A 159 -1.78 -6.59 4.41
#